data_970561121e8e5c1cc63d22cda607597f
#
_entry.id   970561121e8e5c1cc63d22cda607597f
#
_cell.length_a   1.000
_cell.length_b   1.000
_cell.length_c   1.000
_cell.angle_alpha   90.00
_cell.angle_beta   90.00
_cell.angle_gamma   90.00
#
_symmetry.space_group_name_H-M   'P 1'
#
loop_
_entity.id
_entity.type
_entity.pdbx_description
1 polymer ?
#
loop_
_entity_poly.entity_id
_entity_poly.type
_entity_poly.pdbx_seq_one_letter_code
_entity_poly.pdbx_strand_id
1 'polypeptide(L)'
;IGNWWSGSENDVLPAGAAADGYRSATFHASGAETPLHKDIKKYVYDKGKGAGDVDRIYEVLYIRGLLNHIFAMEAVRNAQEHFGVKVPSGEQTRWGLENMHMTAADWERVGLPGFAEIKVTCEDHEGGHPVLFQRWDASAKSWTVISDWIPVMRDVVRPMMEADAAKYAAENNITPRD
;
A
#
# COMPACT_ATOMS: atom_id res chain seq x y z
N ILE A 1 -12.80 -5.11 16.40
CA ILE A 1 -12.11 -4.34 15.35
C ILE A 1 -10.73 -4.95 15.17
N GLY A 2 -10.41 -5.33 13.94
CA GLY A 2 -9.10 -5.84 13.57
C GLY A 2 -8.17 -4.74 13.05
N ASN A 3 -6.88 -5.04 13.09
CA ASN A 3 -5.90 -4.23 12.37
C ASN A 3 -5.87 -4.61 10.88
N TRP A 4 -4.99 -3.99 10.11
CA TRP A 4 -4.90 -4.24 8.68
C TRP A 4 -4.43 -5.66 8.30
N TRP A 5 -3.76 -6.39 9.21
CA TRP A 5 -3.34 -7.78 9.00
C TRP A 5 -4.50 -8.77 9.00
N SER A 6 -5.59 -8.45 9.71
CA SER A 6 -6.79 -9.30 9.84
C SER A 6 -7.95 -8.82 8.95
N GLY A 7 -7.68 -8.05 7.92
CA GLY A 7 -8.69 -7.40 7.08
C GLY A 7 -8.68 -7.88 5.63
N SER A 8 -8.41 -9.15 5.37
CA SER A 8 -8.52 -9.74 4.04
C SER A 8 -9.68 -10.74 3.96
N GLU A 9 -10.08 -11.11 2.76
CA GLU A 9 -11.10 -12.13 2.49
C GLU A 9 -10.73 -13.47 3.12
N ASN A 10 -9.44 -13.81 3.11
CA ASN A 10 -8.95 -15.06 3.70
C ASN A 10 -9.12 -15.14 5.22
N ASP A 11 -9.17 -13.97 5.90
CA ASP A 11 -9.34 -13.91 7.35
C ASP A 11 -10.80 -14.12 7.77
N VAL A 12 -11.75 -13.68 6.95
CA VAL A 12 -13.18 -13.62 7.31
C VAL A 12 -14.02 -14.73 6.66
N LEU A 13 -13.68 -15.17 5.46
CA LEU A 13 -14.41 -16.22 4.75
C LEU A 13 -14.56 -17.53 5.54
N PRO A 14 -13.53 -18.03 6.27
CA PRO A 14 -13.67 -19.26 7.05
C PRO A 14 -14.68 -19.18 8.20
N ALA A 15 -14.94 -17.97 8.71
CA ALA A 15 -15.91 -17.74 9.79
C ALA A 15 -17.38 -17.67 9.26
N GLY A 16 -17.57 -17.61 7.92
CA GLY A 16 -18.89 -17.57 7.31
C GLY A 16 -19.75 -16.42 7.82
N ALA A 17 -21.02 -16.72 8.15
CA ALA A 17 -21.95 -15.73 8.66
C ALA A 17 -21.53 -15.10 10.00
N ALA A 18 -20.71 -15.76 10.80
CA ALA A 18 -20.21 -15.20 12.07
C ALA A 18 -19.27 -13.99 11.88
N ALA A 19 -18.70 -13.82 10.69
CA ALA A 19 -17.90 -12.65 10.36
C ALA A 19 -18.72 -11.43 9.93
N ASP A 20 -20.04 -11.53 9.81
CA ASP A 20 -20.84 -10.40 9.36
C ASP A 20 -20.67 -9.18 10.28
N GLY A 21 -20.46 -8.01 9.67
CA GLY A 21 -20.22 -6.79 10.40
C GLY A 21 -18.82 -6.63 11.00
N TYR A 22 -17.89 -7.60 10.78
CA TYR A 22 -16.51 -7.46 11.22
C TYR A 22 -15.88 -6.20 10.60
N ARG A 23 -15.07 -5.50 11.38
CA ARG A 23 -14.42 -4.24 10.98
C ARG A 23 -12.91 -4.36 11.11
N SER A 24 -12.19 -3.81 10.15
CA SER A 24 -10.73 -3.72 10.22
C SER A 24 -10.21 -2.41 9.64
N ALA A 25 -9.02 -2.02 10.10
CA ALA A 25 -8.28 -0.95 9.45
C ALA A 25 -7.70 -1.43 8.11
N THR A 26 -7.61 -0.53 7.14
CA THR A 26 -6.99 -0.79 5.85
C THR A 26 -6.30 0.47 5.32
N PHE A 27 -5.31 0.31 4.44
CA PHE A 27 -4.59 1.41 3.78
C PHE A 27 -5.11 1.70 2.37
N HIS A 28 -6.11 0.98 1.89
CA HIS A 28 -6.70 1.13 0.57
C HIS A 28 -8.11 0.56 0.54
N ALA A 29 -8.94 1.06 -0.36
CA ALA A 29 -10.20 0.42 -0.68
C ALA A 29 -9.98 -0.90 -1.45
N SER A 30 -10.95 -1.80 -1.38
CA SER A 30 -10.98 -3.06 -2.13
C SER A 30 -12.39 -3.31 -2.69
N GLY A 31 -12.52 -4.33 -3.53
CA GLY A 31 -13.82 -4.77 -4.08
C GLY A 31 -14.35 -3.95 -5.27
N ALA A 32 -13.83 -2.78 -5.56
CA ALA A 32 -14.25 -1.96 -6.70
C ALA A 32 -13.34 -2.13 -7.92
N GLU A 33 -13.95 -2.17 -9.12
CA GLU A 33 -13.18 -2.15 -10.35
C GLU A 33 -12.57 -0.75 -10.60
N THR A 34 -11.28 -0.71 -10.84
CA THR A 34 -10.54 0.51 -11.21
C THR A 34 -10.02 0.42 -12.64
N PRO A 35 -9.52 1.53 -13.24
CA PRO A 35 -8.85 1.48 -14.55
C PRO A 35 -7.71 0.45 -14.61
N LEU A 36 -6.90 0.32 -13.57
CA LEU A 36 -5.83 -0.68 -13.52
C LEU A 36 -6.37 -2.12 -13.58
N HIS A 37 -7.48 -2.43 -12.91
CA HIS A 37 -8.10 -3.75 -13.00
C HIS A 37 -8.58 -4.07 -14.42
N LYS A 38 -9.12 -3.09 -15.16
CA LYS A 38 -9.50 -3.26 -16.57
C LYS A 38 -8.30 -3.58 -17.45
N ASP A 39 -7.19 -2.91 -17.21
CA ASP A 39 -5.93 -3.17 -17.92
C ASP A 39 -5.36 -4.55 -17.59
N ILE A 40 -5.40 -4.96 -16.33
CA ILE A 40 -4.99 -6.31 -15.90
C ILE A 40 -5.83 -7.37 -16.60
N LYS A 41 -7.17 -7.23 -16.63
CA LYS A 41 -8.02 -8.14 -17.39
C LYS A 41 -7.61 -8.20 -18.86
N LYS A 42 -7.55 -7.05 -19.51
CA LYS A 42 -7.27 -6.92 -20.96
C LYS A 42 -5.88 -7.43 -21.35
N TYR A 43 -4.85 -7.08 -20.61
CA TYR A 43 -3.46 -7.34 -21.02
C TYR A 43 -2.85 -8.59 -20.37
N VAL A 44 -3.45 -9.12 -19.33
CA VAL A 44 -2.95 -10.31 -18.62
C VAL A 44 -3.92 -11.47 -18.79
N TYR A 45 -5.16 -11.36 -18.30
CA TYR A 45 -6.09 -12.49 -18.29
C TYR A 45 -6.61 -12.85 -19.68
N ASP A 46 -7.04 -11.88 -20.48
CA ASP A 46 -7.52 -12.10 -21.86
C ASP A 46 -6.41 -12.61 -22.80
N LYS A 47 -5.14 -12.50 -22.38
CA LYS A 47 -3.98 -13.05 -23.08
C LYS A 47 -3.53 -14.41 -22.55
N GLY A 48 -4.27 -15.01 -21.64
CA GLY A 48 -3.94 -16.29 -21.03
C GLY A 48 -2.66 -16.26 -20.16
N LYS A 49 -2.25 -15.09 -19.68
CA LYS A 49 -1.05 -14.89 -18.84
C LYS A 49 -1.37 -14.76 -17.36
N GLY A 50 -2.65 -14.67 -17.00
CA GLY A 50 -3.10 -14.60 -15.61
C GLY A 50 -2.98 -15.95 -14.91
N ALA A 51 -2.67 -15.93 -13.63
CA ALA A 51 -2.71 -17.09 -12.75
C ALA A 51 -3.86 -16.91 -11.74
N GLY A 52 -4.58 -18.00 -11.48
CA GLY A 52 -5.72 -17.98 -10.56
C GLY A 52 -6.99 -17.38 -11.16
N ASP A 53 -7.98 -17.21 -10.30
CA ASP A 53 -9.28 -16.70 -10.66
C ASP A 53 -9.25 -15.18 -10.87
N VAL A 54 -9.77 -14.72 -12.01
CA VAL A 54 -9.81 -13.30 -12.36
C VAL A 54 -10.71 -12.50 -11.40
N ASP A 55 -11.70 -13.11 -10.79
CA ASP A 55 -12.58 -12.41 -9.85
C ASP A 55 -11.87 -12.05 -8.53
N ARG A 56 -10.73 -12.66 -8.26
CA ARG A 56 -9.91 -12.38 -7.07
C ARG A 56 -8.99 -11.16 -7.19
N ILE A 57 -8.88 -10.54 -8.35
CA ILE A 57 -8.03 -9.34 -8.52
C ILE A 57 -8.51 -8.14 -7.70
N TYR A 58 -9.76 -8.15 -7.25
CA TYR A 58 -10.37 -7.11 -6.42
C TYR A 58 -10.15 -7.31 -4.91
N GLU A 59 -9.60 -8.47 -4.51
CA GLU A 59 -9.38 -8.80 -3.11
C GLU A 59 -8.26 -7.94 -2.50
N VAL A 60 -8.35 -7.73 -1.20
CA VAL A 60 -7.41 -6.93 -0.40
C VAL A 60 -5.95 -7.33 -0.65
N LEU A 61 -5.63 -8.63 -0.60
CA LEU A 61 -4.24 -9.09 -0.75
C LEU A 61 -3.71 -8.91 -2.18
N TYR A 62 -4.58 -9.02 -3.19
CA TYR A 62 -4.17 -8.75 -4.56
C TYR A 62 -3.80 -7.28 -4.75
N ILE A 63 -4.64 -6.37 -4.23
CA ILE A 63 -4.37 -4.93 -4.30
C ILE A 63 -3.08 -4.57 -3.53
N ARG A 64 -2.81 -5.18 -2.38
CA ARG A 64 -1.52 -5.01 -1.67
C ARG A 64 -0.33 -5.44 -2.54
N GLY A 65 -0.47 -6.56 -3.25
CA GLY A 65 0.54 -7.00 -4.22
C GLY A 65 0.77 -5.97 -5.33
N LEU A 66 -0.30 -5.40 -5.88
CA LEU A 66 -0.21 -4.33 -6.88
C LEU A 66 0.50 -3.09 -6.32
N LEU A 67 0.15 -2.65 -5.11
CA LEU A 67 0.78 -1.49 -4.46
C LEU A 67 2.29 -1.68 -4.30
N ASN A 68 2.72 -2.85 -3.83
CA ASN A 68 4.15 -3.17 -3.69
C ASN A 68 4.89 -3.06 -5.03
N HIS A 69 4.28 -3.54 -6.12
CA HIS A 69 4.86 -3.44 -7.46
C HIS A 69 4.86 -2.00 -7.99
N ILE A 70 3.80 -1.24 -7.75
CA ILE A 70 3.72 0.17 -8.14
C ILE A 70 4.83 0.96 -7.43
N PHE A 71 5.02 0.80 -6.13
CA PHE A 71 6.10 1.48 -5.41
C PHE A 71 7.49 1.10 -5.93
N ALA A 72 7.73 -0.18 -6.20
CA ALA A 72 8.99 -0.61 -6.80
C ALA A 72 9.22 0.00 -8.19
N MET A 73 8.19 0.05 -9.03
CA MET A 73 8.28 0.65 -10.37
C MET A 73 8.46 2.17 -10.32
N GLU A 74 7.77 2.87 -9.42
CA GLU A 74 7.93 4.31 -9.24
C GLU A 74 9.33 4.65 -8.71
N ALA A 75 9.90 3.84 -7.82
CA ALA A 75 11.27 4.00 -7.38
C ALA A 75 12.27 3.91 -8.54
N VAL A 76 12.09 2.90 -9.40
CA VAL A 76 12.92 2.74 -10.62
C VAL A 76 12.72 3.93 -11.56
N ARG A 77 11.49 4.38 -11.80
CA ARG A 77 11.18 5.51 -12.65
C ARG A 77 11.83 6.81 -12.13
N ASN A 78 11.68 7.09 -10.84
CA ASN A 78 12.29 8.26 -10.21
C ASN A 78 13.82 8.24 -10.34
N ALA A 79 14.43 7.08 -10.12
CA ALA A 79 15.86 6.92 -10.30
C ALA A 79 16.31 7.12 -11.75
N GLN A 80 15.58 6.56 -12.71
CA GLN A 80 15.85 6.73 -14.14
C GLN A 80 15.80 8.20 -14.55
N GLU A 81 14.77 8.92 -14.11
CA GLU A 81 14.58 10.34 -14.43
C GLU A 81 15.66 11.21 -13.79
N HIS A 82 15.96 10.98 -12.50
CA HIS A 82 16.94 11.79 -11.76
C HIS A 82 18.37 11.58 -12.23
N PHE A 83 18.78 10.32 -12.41
CA PHE A 83 20.16 9.99 -12.77
C PHE A 83 20.42 9.87 -14.28
N GLY A 84 19.38 9.96 -15.12
CA GLY A 84 19.50 9.83 -16.57
C GLY A 84 19.96 8.43 -17.02
N VAL A 85 19.67 7.38 -16.26
CA VAL A 85 20.11 6.01 -16.53
C VAL A 85 18.96 5.10 -16.95
N LYS A 86 19.21 4.15 -17.83
CA LYS A 86 18.20 3.18 -18.25
C LYS A 86 18.00 2.05 -17.21
N VAL A 87 19.08 1.65 -16.55
CA VAL A 87 19.08 0.60 -15.53
C VAL A 87 19.73 1.18 -14.29
N PRO A 88 18.95 1.57 -13.28
CA PRO A 88 19.50 2.11 -12.05
C PRO A 88 20.18 1.02 -11.21
N SER A 89 21.23 1.41 -10.48
CA SER A 89 21.82 0.57 -9.45
C SER A 89 20.91 0.42 -8.24
N GLY A 90 21.24 -0.49 -7.31
CA GLY A 90 20.51 -0.63 -6.05
C GLY A 90 20.48 0.67 -5.24
N GLU A 91 21.58 1.40 -5.18
CA GLU A 91 21.67 2.70 -4.49
C GLU A 91 20.79 3.77 -5.15
N GLN A 92 20.80 3.82 -6.48
CA GLN A 92 19.93 4.73 -7.23
C GLN A 92 18.45 4.38 -7.05
N THR A 93 18.11 3.09 -7.01
CA THR A 93 16.74 2.64 -6.74
C THR A 93 16.32 2.98 -5.31
N ARG A 94 17.22 2.83 -4.32
CA ARG A 94 16.97 3.29 -2.95
C ARG A 94 16.68 4.79 -2.92
N TRP A 95 17.49 5.58 -3.59
CA TRP A 95 17.24 7.02 -3.72
C TRP A 95 15.85 7.29 -4.30
N GLY A 96 15.44 6.52 -5.33
CA GLY A 96 14.11 6.64 -5.94
C GLY A 96 12.97 6.31 -4.98
N LEU A 97 13.16 5.36 -4.04
CA LEU A 97 12.21 5.09 -2.96
C LEU A 97 12.15 6.22 -1.93
N GLU A 98 13.31 6.69 -1.46
CA GLU A 98 13.45 7.75 -0.46
C GLU A 98 13.07 9.15 -0.97
N ASN A 99 12.81 9.28 -2.26
CA ASN A 99 12.29 10.49 -2.91
C ASN A 99 10.96 10.27 -3.62
N MET A 100 10.23 9.25 -3.20
CA MET A 100 8.93 8.93 -3.79
C MET A 100 7.82 9.80 -3.19
N HIS A 101 7.05 10.42 -4.07
CA HIS A 101 5.85 11.14 -3.71
C HIS A 101 4.71 10.76 -4.65
N MET A 102 3.79 9.95 -4.17
CA MET A 102 2.60 9.52 -4.90
C MET A 102 1.45 10.49 -4.59
N THR A 103 1.22 11.43 -5.48
CA THR A 103 0.11 12.38 -5.41
C THR A 103 -1.19 11.78 -5.94
N ALA A 104 -2.32 12.49 -5.79
CA ALA A 104 -3.59 12.07 -6.39
C ALA A 104 -3.47 11.89 -7.92
N ALA A 105 -2.72 12.76 -8.61
CA ALA A 105 -2.48 12.65 -10.04
C ALA A 105 -1.64 11.41 -10.41
N ASP A 106 -0.69 11.03 -9.57
CA ASP A 106 0.09 9.81 -9.77
C ASP A 106 -0.78 8.55 -9.59
N TRP A 107 -1.67 8.56 -8.59
CA TRP A 107 -2.63 7.47 -8.41
C TRP A 107 -3.61 7.34 -9.57
N GLU A 108 -4.06 8.46 -10.14
CA GLU A 108 -4.87 8.45 -11.37
C GLU A 108 -4.07 7.91 -12.56
N ARG A 109 -2.81 8.34 -12.73
CA ARG A 109 -1.91 7.88 -13.79
C ARG A 109 -1.68 6.37 -13.77
N VAL A 110 -1.54 5.78 -12.59
CA VAL A 110 -1.37 4.32 -12.45
C VAL A 110 -2.70 3.56 -12.41
N GLY A 111 -3.83 4.25 -12.55
CA GLY A 111 -5.15 3.64 -12.65
C GLY A 111 -5.78 3.20 -11.32
N LEU A 112 -5.34 3.78 -10.21
CA LEU A 112 -5.88 3.57 -8.85
C LEU A 112 -6.34 4.89 -8.22
N PRO A 113 -7.36 5.57 -8.77
CA PRO A 113 -7.84 6.84 -8.23
C PRO A 113 -8.40 6.68 -6.82
N GLY A 114 -8.27 7.72 -5.99
CA GLY A 114 -8.82 7.75 -4.63
C GLY A 114 -7.95 7.11 -3.56
N PHE A 115 -6.73 6.69 -3.91
CA PHE A 115 -5.74 6.26 -2.91
C PHE A 115 -5.13 7.47 -2.20
N ALA A 116 -4.70 7.28 -0.95
CA ALA A 116 -4.10 8.34 -0.17
C ALA A 116 -2.73 8.74 -0.72
N GLU A 117 -2.42 10.02 -0.61
CA GLU A 117 -1.09 10.54 -0.91
C GLU A 117 -0.04 9.91 0.00
N ILE A 118 1.09 9.51 -0.58
CA ILE A 118 2.22 8.87 0.12
C ILE A 118 3.49 9.62 -0.23
N LYS A 119 4.23 10.02 0.80
CA LYS A 119 5.54 10.65 0.63
C LYS A 119 6.57 9.92 1.49
N VAL A 120 7.52 9.27 0.84
CA VAL A 120 8.63 8.58 1.51
C VAL A 120 9.89 9.44 1.42
N THR A 121 10.61 9.58 2.53
CA THR A 121 11.89 10.27 2.60
C THR A 121 12.93 9.39 3.31
N CYS A 122 14.21 9.79 3.32
CA CYS A 122 15.25 9.08 4.05
C CYS A 122 14.95 9.02 5.56
N GLU A 123 14.37 10.08 6.13
CA GLU A 123 14.01 10.16 7.55
C GLU A 123 12.68 9.45 7.87
N ASP A 124 11.84 9.22 6.86
CA ASP A 124 10.51 8.69 7.04
C ASP A 124 10.15 7.66 5.95
N HIS A 125 10.45 6.40 6.22
CA HIS A 125 10.09 5.28 5.36
C HIS A 125 8.63 4.83 5.52
N GLU A 126 7.88 5.34 6.48
CA GLU A 126 6.47 4.99 6.68
C GLU A 126 5.55 5.71 5.69
N GLY A 127 5.98 6.85 5.16
CA GLY A 127 5.22 7.64 4.20
C GLY A 127 4.02 8.40 4.78
N GLY A 128 3.85 8.42 6.10
CA GLY A 128 2.79 9.17 6.79
C GLY A 128 1.37 8.73 6.42
N HIS A 129 1.16 7.48 6.11
CA HIS A 129 -0.03 6.96 5.47
C HIS A 129 -1.27 6.97 6.38
N PRO A 130 -2.38 7.66 6.01
CA PRO A 130 -3.63 7.58 6.75
C PRO A 130 -4.28 6.20 6.57
N VAL A 131 -5.24 5.88 7.42
CA VAL A 131 -5.99 4.63 7.38
C VAL A 131 -7.47 4.84 7.07
N LEU A 132 -8.11 3.84 6.50
CA LEU A 132 -9.56 3.68 6.38
C LEU A 132 -10.03 2.59 7.32
N PHE A 133 -11.31 2.62 7.68
CA PHE A 133 -12.00 1.47 8.21
C PHE A 133 -12.91 0.86 7.16
N GLN A 134 -12.90 -0.46 7.13
CA GLN A 134 -13.78 -1.27 6.29
C GLN A 134 -14.61 -2.23 7.14
N ARG A 135 -15.78 -2.60 6.62
CA ARG A 135 -16.71 -3.56 7.23
C ARG A 135 -16.96 -4.70 6.26
N TRP A 136 -16.92 -5.91 6.77
CA TRP A 136 -17.25 -7.11 6.03
C TRP A 136 -18.78 -7.32 5.95
N ASP A 137 -19.27 -7.62 4.76
CA ASP A 137 -20.60 -8.13 4.49
C ASP A 137 -20.50 -9.61 4.12
N ALA A 138 -20.93 -10.50 5.03
CA ALA A 138 -20.80 -11.94 4.84
C ALA A 138 -21.75 -12.46 3.74
N SER A 139 -22.85 -11.77 3.46
CA SER A 139 -23.82 -12.16 2.42
C SER A 139 -23.31 -11.78 1.02
N ALA A 140 -22.76 -10.58 0.88
CA ALA A 140 -22.15 -10.09 -0.35
C ALA A 140 -20.71 -10.62 -0.57
N LYS A 141 -20.09 -11.17 0.47
CA LYS A 141 -18.67 -11.59 0.50
C LYS A 141 -17.73 -10.47 0.07
N SER A 142 -17.97 -9.28 0.56
CA SER A 142 -17.23 -8.08 0.16
C SER A 142 -16.98 -7.13 1.32
N TRP A 143 -15.92 -6.33 1.18
CA TRP A 143 -15.62 -5.23 2.07
C TRP A 143 -16.28 -3.94 1.59
N THR A 144 -16.76 -3.15 2.53
CA THR A 144 -17.26 -1.79 2.28
C THR A 144 -16.47 -0.83 3.16
N VAL A 145 -15.92 0.23 2.57
CA VAL A 145 -15.30 1.32 3.32
C VAL A 145 -16.37 2.08 4.09
N ILE A 146 -16.15 2.30 5.39
CA ILE A 146 -17.12 2.90 6.32
C ILE A 146 -16.59 4.16 7.04
N SER A 147 -15.45 4.67 6.61
CA SER A 147 -14.87 5.93 7.14
C SER A 147 -14.26 6.75 6.02
N ASP A 148 -14.04 8.03 6.29
CA ASP A 148 -13.06 8.85 5.57
C ASP A 148 -11.64 8.45 5.95
N TRP A 149 -10.64 9.04 5.29
CA TRP A 149 -9.24 8.90 5.63
C TRP A 149 -8.96 9.47 7.03
N ILE A 150 -8.44 8.63 7.91
CA ILE A 150 -8.11 8.99 9.30
C ILE A 150 -6.59 9.17 9.36
N PRO A 151 -6.11 10.38 9.71
CA PRO A 151 -4.69 10.62 9.82
C PRO A 151 -4.07 9.82 10.97
N VAL A 152 -2.81 9.46 10.82
CA VAL A 152 -2.03 8.81 11.88
C VAL A 152 -1.69 9.81 12.99
N MET A 153 -1.53 9.32 14.21
CA MET A 153 -1.15 10.13 15.39
C MET A 153 0.35 10.44 15.38
N ARG A 154 0.80 11.12 14.32
CA ARG A 154 2.22 11.36 14.03
C ARG A 154 2.91 12.14 15.15
N ASP A 155 2.22 13.15 15.70
CA ASP A 155 2.76 14.00 16.78
C ASP A 155 3.07 13.23 18.07
N VAL A 156 2.43 12.07 18.26
CA VAL A 156 2.67 11.19 19.41
C VAL A 156 3.70 10.11 19.07
N VAL A 157 3.53 9.45 17.92
CA VAL A 157 4.31 8.26 17.58
C VAL A 157 5.71 8.63 17.12
N ARG A 158 5.86 9.68 16.30
CA ARG A 158 7.15 10.05 15.69
C ARG A 158 8.24 10.37 16.72
N PRO A 159 7.99 11.21 17.74
CA PRO A 159 8.99 11.46 18.79
C PRO A 159 9.44 10.21 19.55
N MET A 160 8.53 9.27 19.79
CA MET A 160 8.85 7.99 20.43
C MET A 160 9.77 7.14 19.56
N MET A 161 9.46 7.03 18.28
CA MET A 161 10.28 6.29 17.30
C MET A 161 11.69 6.88 17.18
N GLU A 162 11.80 8.20 17.11
CA GLU A 162 13.09 8.90 17.00
C GLU A 162 13.94 8.70 18.27
N ALA A 163 13.32 8.76 19.44
CA ALA A 163 14.01 8.50 20.70
C ALA A 163 14.52 7.06 20.80
N ASP A 164 13.69 6.09 20.43
CA ASP A 164 14.07 4.67 20.42
C ASP A 164 15.14 4.37 19.38
N ALA A 165 15.05 4.94 18.18
CA ALA A 165 16.05 4.81 17.13
C ALA A 165 17.41 5.38 17.58
N ALA A 166 17.43 6.58 18.18
CA ALA A 166 18.65 7.20 18.68
C ALA A 166 19.31 6.37 19.80
N LYS A 167 18.49 5.85 20.73
CA LYS A 167 18.95 4.96 21.80
C LYS A 167 19.57 3.69 21.23
N TYR A 168 18.88 3.02 20.30
CA TYR A 168 19.36 1.79 19.67
C TYR A 168 20.66 2.04 18.90
N ALA A 169 20.76 3.14 18.16
CA ALA A 169 21.97 3.50 17.42
C ALA A 169 23.16 3.70 18.37
N ALA A 170 22.97 4.40 19.49
CA ALA A 170 24.00 4.60 20.49
C ALA A 170 24.46 3.27 21.15
N GLU A 171 23.54 2.41 21.54
CA GLU A 171 23.82 1.11 22.16
C GLU A 171 24.57 0.14 21.23
N ASN A 172 24.39 0.28 19.93
CA ASN A 172 24.97 -0.61 18.91
C ASN A 172 26.08 0.03 18.06
N ASN A 173 26.55 1.23 18.41
CA ASN A 173 27.57 1.98 17.68
C ASN A 173 27.22 2.16 16.17
N ILE A 174 25.96 2.40 15.88
CA ILE A 174 25.48 2.67 14.52
C ILE A 174 25.53 4.17 14.26
N THR A 175 26.20 4.57 13.17
CA THR A 175 26.13 5.94 12.67
C THR A 175 24.94 6.04 11.74
N PRO A 176 23.94 6.93 12.03
CA PRO A 176 22.86 7.18 11.12
C PRO A 176 23.37 7.62 9.75
N ARG A 177 22.68 7.25 8.69
CA ARG A 177 22.95 7.74 7.33
C ARG A 177 22.28 9.08 7.13
N ASP A 178 23.02 10.00 6.53
CA ASP A 178 22.49 11.28 6.04
C ASP A 178 21.72 11.09 4.72
#